data_cf1a263f2e60ab932f53b16bf4cca077
#
_entry.id   cf1a263f2e60ab932f53b16bf4cca077
#
_cell.length_a   1.000
_cell.length_b   1.000
_cell.length_c   1.000
_cell.angle_alpha   90.00
_cell.angle_beta   90.00
_cell.angle_gamma   90.00
#
_symmetry.space_group_name_H-M   'P 1'
#
loop_
_entity.id
_entity.type
_entity.pdbx_description
1 polymer ?
#
loop_
_entity_poly.entity_id
_entity_poly.type
_entity_poly.pdbx_seq_one_letter_code
_entity_poly.pdbx_strand_id
1 'polypeptide(L)'
;MQYLQPFLYFVKKPKTGFTNVLIGCLAPLIPIAGEMVLLGYRAEVSEELERDPDLKEHPDFSLDKLAAYLQRGVWPYLSRLLSYMVLLTLGAIVSVLVGFGMYQVVPEPLLCIGVGYLTYFVCFILSNTLVWPMEYHAQITRKFAPLDDLKFALRFARVCWFSTLVAVLMHTMFSFVALFLGMLLLCIGIYPAIVIVQMAEQHQMTQLYLHYLDEGGEPIVRPEIIAERRLDDDDFEDDERPKRARRVD
;
A
#
# COMPACT_ATOMS: atom_id res chain seq x y z
N MET A 1 -2.20 11.37 13.78
CA MET A 1 -2.64 10.19 13.00
C MET A 1 -3.85 9.54 13.64
N GLN A 2 -4.79 9.11 12.83
CA GLN A 2 -6.05 8.52 13.29
C GLN A 2 -6.05 7.02 13.01
N TYR A 3 -5.50 6.20 13.92
CA TYR A 3 -5.30 4.76 13.68
C TYR A 3 -6.58 3.93 13.66
N LEU A 4 -7.58 4.28 14.47
CA LEU A 4 -8.83 3.52 14.57
C LEU A 4 -9.91 4.00 13.59
N GLN A 5 -9.89 5.27 13.23
CA GLN A 5 -10.94 5.88 12.40
C GLN A 5 -11.10 5.18 11.03
N PRO A 6 -10.03 4.75 10.35
CA PRO A 6 -10.13 4.03 9.08
C PRO A 6 -10.94 2.74 9.16
N PHE A 7 -10.83 1.99 10.26
CA PHE A 7 -11.60 0.76 10.49
C PHE A 7 -13.08 1.03 10.80
N LEU A 8 -13.38 2.21 11.38
CA LEU A 8 -14.74 2.61 11.74
C LEU A 8 -15.47 3.37 10.61
N TYR A 9 -14.79 3.67 9.52
CA TYR A 9 -15.36 4.41 8.40
C TYR A 9 -16.67 3.77 7.89
N PHE A 10 -16.69 2.44 7.72
CA PHE A 10 -17.85 1.70 7.23
C PHE A 10 -19.04 1.72 8.19
N VAL A 11 -18.77 1.85 9.50
CA VAL A 11 -19.83 1.95 10.53
C VAL A 11 -20.40 3.35 10.56
N LYS A 12 -19.57 4.38 10.37
CA LYS A 12 -19.99 5.79 10.42
C LYS A 12 -20.79 6.21 9.19
N LYS A 13 -20.58 5.55 8.04
CA LYS A 13 -21.25 5.85 6.77
C LYS A 13 -21.83 4.59 6.12
N PRO A 14 -22.99 4.12 6.66
CA PRO A 14 -23.50 2.80 6.31
C PRO A 14 -23.96 2.65 4.85
N LYS A 15 -24.32 3.72 4.12
CA LYS A 15 -24.81 3.58 2.75
C LYS A 15 -23.67 3.29 1.77
N THR A 16 -22.76 4.22 1.55
CA THR A 16 -21.63 4.07 0.61
C THR A 16 -20.59 3.09 1.11
N GLY A 17 -20.19 3.19 2.37
CA GLY A 17 -19.18 2.32 2.96
C GLY A 17 -19.59 0.84 2.92
N PHE A 18 -20.82 0.52 3.28
CA PHE A 18 -21.31 -0.85 3.26
C PHE A 18 -21.42 -1.41 1.83
N THR A 19 -21.90 -0.61 0.88
CA THR A 19 -22.00 -1.03 -0.53
C THR A 19 -20.62 -1.31 -1.11
N ASN A 20 -19.63 -0.44 -0.86
CA ASN A 20 -18.25 -0.63 -1.31
C ASN A 20 -17.62 -1.90 -0.71
N VAL A 21 -17.86 -2.17 0.58
CA VAL A 21 -17.40 -3.42 1.21
C VAL A 21 -18.07 -4.63 0.59
N LEU A 22 -19.40 -4.59 0.39
CA LEU A 22 -20.16 -5.71 -0.16
C LEU A 22 -19.68 -6.07 -1.58
N ILE A 23 -19.53 -5.06 -2.44
CA ILE A 23 -19.01 -5.27 -3.79
C ILE A 23 -17.53 -5.70 -3.74
N GLY A 24 -16.74 -5.06 -2.90
CA GLY A 24 -15.34 -5.39 -2.67
C GLY A 24 -15.12 -6.83 -2.19
N CYS A 25 -16.10 -7.44 -1.49
CA CYS A 25 -16.05 -8.85 -1.05
C CYS A 25 -15.99 -9.84 -2.22
N LEU A 26 -16.40 -9.44 -3.43
CA LEU A 26 -16.26 -10.28 -4.62
C LEU A 26 -14.79 -10.40 -5.07
N ALA A 27 -13.97 -9.40 -4.78
CA ALA A 27 -12.57 -9.39 -5.17
C ALA A 27 -11.77 -10.54 -4.53
N PRO A 28 -11.77 -10.78 -3.22
CA PRO A 28 -11.04 -11.89 -2.60
C PRO A 28 -11.49 -13.29 -3.04
N LEU A 29 -12.65 -13.41 -3.70
CA LEU A 29 -13.11 -14.67 -4.27
C LEU A 29 -12.31 -15.06 -5.54
N ILE A 30 -11.68 -14.11 -6.19
CA ILE A 30 -10.87 -14.33 -7.39
C ILE A 30 -9.40 -14.08 -7.01
N PRO A 31 -8.63 -15.13 -6.70
CA PRO A 31 -7.23 -14.99 -6.33
C PRO A 31 -6.46 -14.18 -7.39
N ILE A 32 -5.47 -13.40 -6.98
CA ILE A 32 -4.60 -12.58 -7.82
C ILE A 32 -5.37 -11.43 -8.50
N ALA A 33 -6.30 -11.72 -9.43
CA ALA A 33 -7.02 -10.69 -10.17
C ALA A 33 -7.89 -9.81 -9.25
N GLY A 34 -8.53 -10.41 -8.28
CA GLY A 34 -9.32 -9.67 -7.29
C GLY A 34 -8.46 -8.77 -6.40
N GLU A 35 -7.30 -9.24 -5.97
CA GLU A 35 -6.34 -8.42 -5.23
C GLU A 35 -5.85 -7.23 -6.07
N MET A 36 -5.54 -7.44 -7.35
CA MET A 36 -5.16 -6.36 -8.25
C MET A 36 -6.30 -5.34 -8.43
N VAL A 37 -7.55 -5.79 -8.58
CA VAL A 37 -8.71 -4.91 -8.67
C VAL A 37 -8.86 -4.08 -7.40
N LEU A 38 -8.72 -4.70 -6.25
CA LEU A 38 -8.83 -4.01 -4.97
C LEU A 38 -7.71 -2.98 -4.77
N LEU A 39 -6.47 -3.31 -5.14
CA LEU A 39 -5.35 -2.39 -5.13
C LEU A 39 -5.55 -1.20 -6.09
N GLY A 40 -6.14 -1.45 -7.26
CA GLY A 40 -6.48 -0.38 -8.19
C GLY A 40 -7.57 0.56 -7.68
N TYR A 41 -8.59 0.03 -6.99
CA TYR A 41 -9.59 0.84 -6.30
C TYR A 41 -8.96 1.64 -5.14
N ARG A 42 -8.08 1.02 -4.36
CA ARG A 42 -7.31 1.69 -3.30
C ARG A 42 -6.51 2.88 -3.84
N ALA A 43 -6.00 2.78 -5.09
CA ALA A 43 -5.32 3.90 -5.75
C ALA A 43 -6.26 5.09 -5.99
N GLU A 44 -7.50 4.85 -6.40
CA GLU A 44 -8.51 5.91 -6.56
C GLU A 44 -8.84 6.56 -5.20
N VAL A 45 -8.99 5.75 -4.16
CA VAL A 45 -9.23 6.23 -2.79
C VAL A 45 -8.07 7.10 -2.28
N SER A 46 -6.81 6.73 -2.53
CA SER A 46 -5.67 7.52 -2.09
C SER A 46 -5.57 8.86 -2.82
N GLU A 47 -5.88 8.90 -4.13
CA GLU A 47 -5.92 10.14 -4.90
C GLU A 47 -6.95 11.15 -4.34
N GLU A 48 -8.12 10.65 -3.93
CA GLU A 48 -9.14 11.50 -3.31
C GLU A 48 -8.74 11.94 -1.88
N LEU A 49 -8.17 11.04 -1.07
CA LEU A 49 -7.67 11.36 0.27
C LEU A 49 -6.50 12.36 0.26
N GLU A 50 -5.67 12.36 -0.78
CA GLU A 50 -4.61 13.37 -0.91
C GLU A 50 -5.16 14.74 -1.28
N ARG A 51 -6.29 14.80 -2.02
CA ARG A 51 -6.97 16.06 -2.36
C ARG A 51 -7.75 16.63 -1.17
N ASP A 52 -8.41 15.75 -0.43
CA ASP A 52 -9.20 16.08 0.76
C ASP A 52 -8.87 15.11 1.89
N PRO A 53 -7.89 15.44 2.77
CA PRO A 53 -7.52 14.58 3.90
C PRO A 53 -8.67 14.33 4.89
N ASP A 54 -9.65 15.23 4.93
CA ASP A 54 -10.87 15.10 5.75
C ASP A 54 -12.00 14.38 5.00
N LEU A 55 -11.67 13.71 3.89
CA LEU A 55 -12.63 13.01 3.03
C LEU A 55 -13.62 12.19 3.85
N LYS A 56 -14.88 12.60 3.75
CA LYS A 56 -15.95 11.97 4.51
C LYS A 56 -16.52 10.74 3.79
N GLU A 57 -16.32 10.63 2.50
CA GLU A 57 -16.87 9.58 1.64
C GLU A 57 -15.80 9.07 0.69
N HIS A 58 -15.55 7.74 0.70
CA HIS A 58 -14.70 7.13 -0.33
C HIS A 58 -15.44 7.12 -1.67
N PRO A 59 -14.73 7.19 -2.80
CA PRO A 59 -15.36 7.02 -4.11
C PRO A 59 -16.10 5.69 -4.18
N ASP A 60 -17.20 5.66 -4.94
CA ASP A 60 -17.98 4.44 -5.13
C ASP A 60 -17.19 3.40 -5.93
N PHE A 61 -17.17 2.18 -5.41
CA PHE A 61 -16.62 1.04 -6.16
C PHE A 61 -17.55 0.72 -7.34
N SER A 62 -17.07 0.97 -8.56
CA SER A 62 -17.86 0.73 -9.77
C SER A 62 -17.38 -0.51 -10.52
N LEU A 63 -18.33 -1.41 -10.85
CA LEU A 63 -18.06 -2.59 -11.66
C LEU A 63 -17.63 -2.22 -13.09
N ASP A 64 -18.09 -1.07 -13.61
CA ASP A 64 -17.73 -0.59 -14.95
C ASP A 64 -16.25 -0.19 -15.05
N LYS A 65 -15.61 0.09 -13.89
CA LYS A 65 -14.19 0.44 -13.79
C LYS A 65 -13.27 -0.75 -13.53
N LEU A 66 -13.77 -2.00 -13.52
CA LEU A 66 -12.96 -3.17 -13.16
C LEU A 66 -11.69 -3.31 -13.99
N ALA A 67 -11.76 -3.07 -15.30
CA ALA A 67 -10.58 -3.13 -16.18
C ALA A 67 -9.54 -2.04 -15.82
N ALA A 68 -10.01 -0.83 -15.51
CA ALA A 68 -9.14 0.26 -15.06
C ALA A 68 -8.51 -0.04 -13.69
N TYR A 69 -9.28 -0.57 -12.75
CA TYR A 69 -8.75 -1.02 -11.46
C TYR A 69 -7.71 -2.13 -11.63
N LEU A 70 -7.99 -3.13 -12.45
CA LEU A 70 -7.04 -4.21 -12.74
C LEU A 70 -5.72 -3.64 -13.28
N GLN A 71 -5.79 -2.76 -14.28
CA GLN A 71 -4.61 -2.13 -14.88
C GLN A 71 -3.81 -1.30 -13.88
N ARG A 72 -4.49 -0.54 -13.01
CA ARG A 72 -3.85 0.28 -11.97
C ARG A 72 -3.24 -0.56 -10.87
N GLY A 73 -3.87 -1.68 -10.51
CA GLY A 73 -3.45 -2.54 -9.41
C GLY A 73 -2.33 -3.53 -9.72
N VAL A 74 -1.99 -3.75 -10.99
CA VAL A 74 -0.92 -4.68 -11.40
C VAL A 74 0.43 -4.29 -10.76
N TRP A 75 0.79 -3.01 -10.85
CA TRP A 75 2.12 -2.56 -10.42
C TRP A 75 2.32 -2.61 -8.91
N PRO A 76 1.42 -2.07 -8.07
CA PRO A 76 1.53 -2.23 -6.62
C PRO A 76 1.45 -3.70 -6.19
N TYR A 77 0.63 -4.54 -6.87
CA TYR A 77 0.59 -5.97 -6.60
C TYR A 77 1.95 -6.64 -6.83
N LEU A 78 2.61 -6.38 -7.96
CA LEU A 78 3.91 -6.96 -8.26
C LEU A 78 5.00 -6.46 -7.31
N SER A 79 5.00 -5.18 -6.97
CA SER A 79 5.93 -4.60 -6.00
C SER A 79 5.73 -5.21 -4.62
N ARG A 80 4.48 -5.34 -4.15
CA ARG A 80 4.10 -5.99 -2.89
C ARG A 80 4.52 -7.46 -2.85
N LEU A 81 4.17 -8.23 -3.90
CA LEU A 81 4.49 -9.65 -4.00
C LEU A 81 6.01 -9.88 -3.93
N LEU A 82 6.78 -9.18 -4.75
CA LEU A 82 8.24 -9.31 -4.77
C LEU A 82 8.84 -8.92 -3.41
N SER A 83 8.39 -7.82 -2.83
CA SER A 83 8.89 -7.32 -1.55
C SER A 83 8.62 -8.33 -0.43
N TYR A 84 7.42 -8.89 -0.36
CA TYR A 84 7.11 -9.92 0.63
C TYR A 84 7.91 -11.21 0.39
N MET A 85 8.04 -11.67 -0.86
CA MET A 85 8.85 -12.85 -1.15
C MET A 85 10.29 -12.69 -0.64
N VAL A 86 10.91 -11.53 -0.87
CA VAL A 86 12.29 -11.29 -0.45
C VAL A 86 12.38 -11.11 1.06
N LEU A 87 11.61 -10.18 1.63
CA LEU A 87 11.74 -9.78 3.03
C LEU A 87 11.28 -10.88 4.00
N LEU A 88 10.19 -11.59 3.68
CA LEU A 88 9.72 -12.69 4.54
C LEU A 88 10.62 -13.91 4.44
N THR A 89 11.23 -14.18 3.28
CA THR A 89 12.24 -15.24 3.15
C THR A 89 13.47 -14.91 4.00
N LEU A 90 13.97 -13.70 3.95
CA LEU A 90 15.06 -13.24 4.82
C LEU A 90 14.67 -13.33 6.30
N GLY A 91 13.47 -12.90 6.66
CA GLY A 91 12.94 -13.02 8.02
C GLY A 91 12.85 -14.47 8.51
N ALA A 92 12.42 -15.39 7.64
CA ALA A 92 12.38 -16.82 7.96
C ALA A 92 13.80 -17.39 8.19
N ILE A 93 14.76 -17.04 7.34
CA ILE A 93 16.17 -17.45 7.51
C ILE A 93 16.71 -16.96 8.86
N VAL A 94 16.52 -15.67 9.19
CA VAL A 94 16.95 -15.10 10.47
C VAL A 94 16.29 -15.81 11.64
N SER A 95 14.99 -16.06 11.56
CA SER A 95 14.20 -16.76 12.57
C SER A 95 14.75 -18.18 12.86
N VAL A 96 15.04 -18.93 11.79
CA VAL A 96 15.63 -20.27 11.91
C VAL A 96 17.02 -20.20 12.53
N LEU A 97 17.86 -19.27 12.09
CA LEU A 97 19.22 -19.12 12.63
C LEU A 97 19.20 -18.76 14.13
N VAL A 98 18.30 -17.84 14.53
CA VAL A 98 18.14 -17.47 15.96
C VAL A 98 17.61 -18.63 16.78
N GLY A 99 16.57 -19.33 16.30
CA GLY A 99 16.03 -20.52 16.98
C GLY A 99 17.07 -21.63 17.14
N PHE A 100 17.84 -21.90 16.08
CA PHE A 100 18.92 -22.88 16.09
C PHE A 100 20.07 -22.45 17.02
N GLY A 101 20.48 -21.19 16.99
CA GLY A 101 21.51 -20.66 17.90
C GLY A 101 21.09 -20.76 19.36
N MET A 102 19.83 -20.49 19.68
CA MET A 102 19.27 -20.69 21.02
C MET A 102 19.33 -22.15 21.45
N TYR A 103 19.02 -23.09 20.54
CA TYR A 103 19.07 -24.54 20.85
C TYR A 103 20.46 -25.02 21.25
N GLN A 104 21.53 -24.39 20.73
CA GLN A 104 22.90 -24.71 21.13
C GLN A 104 23.23 -24.28 22.58
N VAL A 105 22.52 -23.29 23.11
CA VAL A 105 22.74 -22.74 24.45
C VAL A 105 21.78 -23.36 25.47
N VAL A 106 20.50 -23.47 25.06
CA VAL A 106 19.41 -24.00 25.88
C VAL A 106 18.69 -25.07 25.05
N PRO A 107 18.97 -26.38 25.26
CA PRO A 107 18.42 -27.46 24.45
C PRO A 107 16.95 -27.77 24.82
N GLU A 108 16.11 -26.76 24.88
CA GLU A 108 14.68 -26.84 25.15
C GLU A 108 13.90 -26.52 23.87
N PRO A 109 13.34 -27.52 23.15
CA PRO A 109 12.76 -27.32 21.81
C PRO A 109 11.62 -26.30 21.78
N LEU A 110 10.73 -26.33 22.79
CA LEU A 110 9.59 -25.40 22.83
C LEU A 110 10.03 -23.95 22.98
N LEU A 111 11.06 -23.70 23.80
CA LEU A 111 11.62 -22.35 23.94
C LEU A 111 12.26 -21.87 22.65
N CYS A 112 13.05 -22.73 21.99
CA CYS A 112 13.73 -22.41 20.74
C CYS A 112 12.72 -22.11 19.61
N ILE A 113 11.65 -22.88 19.49
CA ILE A 113 10.55 -22.66 18.57
C ILE A 113 9.85 -21.33 18.90
N GLY A 114 9.55 -21.08 20.17
CA GLY A 114 8.93 -19.82 20.62
C GLY A 114 9.76 -18.59 20.27
N VAL A 115 11.07 -18.62 20.52
CA VAL A 115 12.00 -17.55 20.15
C VAL A 115 12.07 -17.38 18.63
N GLY A 116 12.12 -18.49 17.88
CA GLY A 116 12.06 -18.45 16.42
C GLY A 116 10.79 -17.75 15.91
N TYR A 117 9.61 -18.12 16.41
CA TYR A 117 8.35 -17.47 16.03
C TYR A 117 8.30 -15.98 16.41
N LEU A 118 8.77 -15.62 17.60
CA LEU A 118 8.83 -14.22 18.02
C LEU A 118 9.76 -13.42 17.08
N THR A 119 10.91 -13.97 16.73
CA THR A 119 11.85 -13.36 15.79
C THR A 119 11.19 -13.18 14.42
N TYR A 120 10.50 -14.20 13.91
CA TYR A 120 9.75 -14.10 12.64
C TYR A 120 8.68 -13.01 12.68
N PHE A 121 7.92 -12.93 13.78
CA PHE A 121 6.91 -11.90 13.96
C PHE A 121 7.52 -10.50 13.96
N VAL A 122 8.64 -10.28 14.65
CA VAL A 122 9.37 -9.01 14.60
C VAL A 122 9.85 -8.69 13.19
N CYS A 123 10.43 -9.66 12.48
CA CYS A 123 10.82 -9.49 11.08
C CYS A 123 9.64 -9.17 10.19
N PHE A 124 8.48 -9.79 10.40
CA PHE A 124 7.25 -9.49 9.68
C PHE A 124 6.81 -8.03 9.88
N ILE A 125 6.79 -7.52 11.12
CA ILE A 125 6.44 -6.13 11.40
C ILE A 125 7.43 -5.17 10.73
N LEU A 126 8.75 -5.43 10.86
CA LEU A 126 9.78 -4.62 10.23
C LEU A 126 9.69 -4.66 8.70
N SER A 127 9.36 -5.80 8.11
CA SER A 127 9.14 -5.91 6.67
C SER A 127 7.98 -5.02 6.20
N ASN A 128 6.87 -5.00 6.93
CA ASN A 128 5.72 -4.14 6.58
C ASN A 128 6.07 -2.65 6.61
N THR A 129 6.99 -2.21 7.47
CA THR A 129 7.43 -0.79 7.48
C THR A 129 8.15 -0.37 6.19
N LEU A 130 8.67 -1.33 5.42
CA LEU A 130 9.27 -1.10 4.11
C LEU A 130 8.31 -1.41 2.96
N VAL A 131 7.51 -2.48 3.08
CA VAL A 131 6.59 -2.91 2.02
C VAL A 131 5.51 -1.86 1.76
N TRP A 132 4.95 -1.25 2.79
CA TRP A 132 3.90 -0.24 2.64
C TRP A 132 4.34 0.96 1.78
N PRO A 133 5.47 1.64 2.07
CA PRO A 133 5.95 2.72 1.20
C PRO A 133 6.33 2.25 -0.21
N MET A 134 6.88 1.03 -0.37
CA MET A 134 7.21 0.47 -1.69
C MET A 134 5.94 0.28 -2.54
N GLU A 135 4.92 -0.35 -1.97
CA GLU A 135 3.62 -0.55 -2.61
C GLU A 135 2.98 0.79 -3.01
N TYR A 136 2.99 1.75 -2.08
CA TYR A 136 2.42 3.08 -2.31
C TYR A 136 3.16 3.84 -3.41
N HIS A 137 4.50 3.76 -3.46
CA HIS A 137 5.29 4.34 -4.54
C HIS A 137 4.96 3.72 -5.89
N ALA A 138 4.90 2.39 -5.98
CA ALA A 138 4.52 1.69 -7.20
C ALA A 138 3.08 2.02 -7.64
N GLN A 139 2.16 2.23 -6.68
CA GLN A 139 0.78 2.63 -6.92
C GLN A 139 0.68 4.01 -7.57
N ILE A 140 1.42 5.00 -7.06
CA ILE A 140 1.40 6.37 -7.59
C ILE A 140 2.16 6.46 -8.92
N THR A 141 3.34 5.84 -9.02
CA THR A 141 4.17 5.90 -10.23
C THR A 141 3.63 5.06 -11.37
N ARG A 142 2.72 4.12 -11.09
CA ARG A 142 2.15 3.17 -12.07
C ARG A 142 3.22 2.44 -12.86
N LYS A 143 4.32 2.04 -12.18
CA LYS A 143 5.48 1.37 -12.78
C LYS A 143 5.97 0.26 -11.87
N PHE A 144 6.50 -0.80 -12.48
CA PHE A 144 7.25 -1.82 -11.74
C PHE A 144 8.73 -1.45 -11.73
N ALA A 145 9.17 -0.83 -10.65
CA ALA A 145 10.55 -0.38 -10.48
C ALA A 145 11.03 -0.70 -9.05
N PRO A 146 11.24 -1.98 -8.70
CA PRO A 146 11.45 -2.40 -7.31
C PRO A 146 12.66 -1.75 -6.64
N LEU A 147 13.70 -1.38 -7.40
CA LEU A 147 14.86 -0.66 -6.84
C LEU A 147 14.51 0.79 -6.50
N ASP A 148 13.67 1.45 -7.29
CA ASP A 148 13.25 2.81 -7.01
C ASP A 148 12.20 2.83 -5.89
N ASP A 149 11.31 1.82 -5.85
CA ASP A 149 10.39 1.59 -4.75
C ASP A 149 11.16 1.40 -3.43
N LEU A 150 12.23 0.60 -3.44
CA LEU A 150 13.08 0.40 -2.27
C LEU A 150 13.83 1.68 -1.86
N LYS A 151 14.39 2.44 -2.82
CA LYS A 151 15.04 3.73 -2.52
C LYS A 151 14.06 4.71 -1.88
N PHE A 152 12.82 4.76 -2.40
CA PHE A 152 11.76 5.57 -1.81
C PHE A 152 11.45 5.09 -0.38
N ALA A 153 11.23 3.79 -0.17
CA ALA A 153 10.94 3.24 1.15
C ALA A 153 12.05 3.53 2.18
N LEU A 154 13.31 3.46 1.77
CA LEU A 154 14.43 3.80 2.65
C LEU A 154 14.49 5.30 2.97
N ARG A 155 14.18 6.19 2.02
CA ARG A 155 14.07 7.64 2.29
C ARG A 155 12.90 7.91 3.21
N PHE A 156 11.75 7.30 2.94
CA PHE A 156 10.55 7.39 3.76
C PHE A 156 10.81 6.93 5.20
N ALA A 157 11.47 5.79 5.37
CA ALA A 157 11.84 5.27 6.67
C ALA A 157 12.81 6.19 7.43
N ARG A 158 13.71 6.92 6.76
CA ARG A 158 14.60 7.88 7.45
C ARG A 158 13.84 9.03 8.10
N VAL A 159 12.74 9.46 7.50
CA VAL A 159 11.93 10.59 7.97
C VAL A 159 10.86 10.11 8.96
N CYS A 160 10.14 9.04 8.62
CA CYS A 160 8.92 8.63 9.32
C CYS A 160 8.98 7.22 9.92
N TRP A 161 10.18 6.64 10.20
CA TRP A 161 10.30 5.25 10.63
C TRP A 161 9.46 4.91 11.86
N PHE A 162 9.45 5.79 12.87
CA PHE A 162 8.73 5.56 14.11
C PHE A 162 7.21 5.62 13.90
N SER A 163 6.74 6.64 13.17
CA SER A 163 5.32 6.80 12.83
C SER A 163 4.82 5.61 12.01
N THR A 164 5.65 5.12 11.07
CA THR A 164 5.33 3.96 10.25
C THR A 164 5.29 2.67 11.09
N LEU A 165 6.27 2.47 11.97
CA LEU A 165 6.30 1.31 12.87
C LEU A 165 5.06 1.27 13.76
N VAL A 166 4.69 2.41 14.36
CA VAL A 166 3.49 2.51 15.20
C VAL A 166 2.22 2.24 14.37
N ALA A 167 2.13 2.80 13.17
CA ALA A 167 1.00 2.56 12.28
C ALA A 167 0.87 1.09 11.89
N VAL A 168 1.96 0.42 11.53
CA VAL A 168 2.00 -1.02 11.19
C VAL A 168 1.60 -1.88 12.39
N LEU A 169 2.10 -1.57 13.58
CA LEU A 169 1.72 -2.28 14.81
C LEU A 169 0.23 -2.14 15.11
N MET A 170 -0.30 -0.92 15.09
CA MET A 170 -1.72 -0.66 15.33
C MET A 170 -2.58 -1.31 14.25
N HIS A 171 -2.19 -1.19 12.98
CA HIS A 171 -2.88 -1.85 11.89
C HIS A 171 -2.93 -3.37 12.08
N THR A 172 -1.79 -3.99 12.40
CA THR A 172 -1.70 -5.43 12.63
C THR A 172 -2.62 -5.86 13.78
N MET A 173 -2.62 -5.14 14.89
CA MET A 173 -3.50 -5.44 16.03
C MET A 173 -4.98 -5.35 15.64
N PHE A 174 -5.42 -4.27 15.00
CA PHE A 174 -6.80 -4.11 14.58
C PHE A 174 -7.21 -5.11 13.51
N SER A 175 -6.30 -5.47 12.60
CA SER A 175 -6.52 -6.49 11.58
C SER A 175 -6.75 -7.86 12.19
N PHE A 176 -5.98 -8.25 13.20
CA PHE A 176 -6.21 -9.49 13.94
C PHE A 176 -7.61 -9.51 14.57
N VAL A 177 -8.03 -8.42 15.20
CA VAL A 177 -9.37 -8.33 15.79
C VAL A 177 -10.45 -8.42 14.71
N ALA A 178 -10.31 -7.68 13.61
CA ALA A 178 -11.28 -7.69 12.52
C ALA A 178 -11.41 -9.07 11.86
N LEU A 179 -10.28 -9.72 11.57
CA LEU A 179 -10.27 -11.05 10.97
C LEU A 179 -10.80 -12.12 11.93
N PHE A 180 -10.47 -12.03 13.22
CA PHE A 180 -11.00 -12.94 14.24
C PHE A 180 -12.53 -12.83 14.35
N LEU A 181 -13.06 -11.60 14.40
CA LEU A 181 -14.50 -11.36 14.39
C LEU A 181 -15.14 -11.86 13.08
N GLY A 182 -14.47 -11.65 11.94
CA GLY A 182 -14.91 -12.18 10.65
C GLY A 182 -15.00 -13.70 10.63
N MET A 183 -14.03 -14.40 11.24
CA MET A 183 -14.07 -15.86 11.39
C MET A 183 -15.26 -16.35 12.24
N LEU A 184 -15.58 -15.65 13.31
CA LEU A 184 -16.71 -15.99 14.18
C LEU A 184 -18.07 -15.92 13.44
N LEU A 185 -18.16 -15.14 12.37
CA LEU A 185 -19.34 -15.06 11.50
C LEU A 185 -19.35 -16.18 10.43
N LEU A 186 -19.18 -17.42 10.84
CA LEU A 186 -19.23 -18.64 10.01
C LEU A 186 -18.30 -18.60 8.78
N CYS A 187 -17.13 -18.00 8.92
CA CYS A 187 -16.14 -17.77 7.86
C CYS A 187 -16.62 -16.85 6.71
N ILE A 188 -17.89 -16.56 6.55
CA ILE A 188 -18.40 -15.63 5.54
C ILE A 188 -17.93 -14.19 5.86
N GLY A 189 -17.87 -13.86 7.14
CA GLY A 189 -17.43 -12.55 7.60
C GLY A 189 -15.94 -12.25 7.34
N ILE A 190 -15.14 -13.24 6.95
CA ILE A 190 -13.72 -13.04 6.65
C ILE A 190 -13.52 -12.16 5.39
N TYR A 191 -14.38 -12.30 4.38
CA TYR A 191 -14.29 -11.52 3.15
C TYR A 191 -14.51 -10.01 3.38
N PRO A 192 -15.58 -9.56 4.04
CA PRO A 192 -15.73 -8.16 4.40
C PRO A 192 -14.61 -7.69 5.36
N ALA A 193 -14.13 -8.53 6.28
CA ALA A 193 -13.04 -8.18 7.16
C ALA A 193 -11.75 -7.90 6.38
N ILE A 194 -11.41 -8.72 5.37
CA ILE A 194 -10.26 -8.49 4.48
C ILE A 194 -10.37 -7.13 3.78
N VAL A 195 -11.53 -6.83 3.21
CA VAL A 195 -11.74 -5.55 2.50
C VAL A 195 -11.58 -4.37 3.45
N ILE A 196 -12.18 -4.43 4.65
CA ILE A 196 -12.07 -3.39 5.67
C ILE A 196 -10.61 -3.18 6.08
N VAL A 197 -9.88 -4.26 6.31
CA VAL A 197 -8.45 -4.21 6.67
C VAL A 197 -7.63 -3.55 5.56
N GLN A 198 -7.84 -3.92 4.31
CA GLN A 198 -7.08 -3.35 3.19
C GLN A 198 -7.42 -1.87 2.96
N MET A 199 -8.67 -1.47 3.13
CA MET A 199 -9.08 -0.07 3.03
C MET A 199 -8.50 0.76 4.17
N ALA A 200 -8.45 0.21 5.39
CA ALA A 200 -7.82 0.85 6.53
C ALA A 200 -6.31 1.01 6.34
N GLU A 201 -5.64 0.01 5.75
CA GLU A 201 -4.22 0.07 5.37
C GLU A 201 -3.96 1.24 4.41
N GLN A 202 -4.78 1.37 3.35
CA GLN A 202 -4.65 2.45 2.38
C GLN A 202 -4.79 3.83 3.01
N HIS A 203 -5.82 4.01 3.83
CA HIS A 203 -6.06 5.28 4.50
C HIS A 203 -4.89 5.65 5.45
N GLN A 204 -4.39 4.68 6.22
CA GLN A 204 -3.24 4.89 7.10
C GLN A 204 -1.97 5.22 6.32
N MET A 205 -1.74 4.54 5.19
CA MET A 205 -0.58 4.82 4.35
C MET A 205 -0.64 6.21 3.71
N THR A 206 -1.82 6.64 3.27
CA THR A 206 -2.01 8.01 2.75
C THR A 206 -1.74 9.06 3.83
N GLN A 207 -2.24 8.86 5.07
CA GLN A 207 -1.91 9.75 6.19
C GLN A 207 -0.40 9.78 6.51
N LEU A 208 0.28 8.63 6.45
CA LEU A 208 1.73 8.56 6.63
C LEU A 208 2.47 9.30 5.53
N TYR A 209 2.00 9.21 4.29
CA TYR A 209 2.60 9.93 3.16
C TYR A 209 2.43 11.44 3.28
N LEU A 210 1.26 11.92 3.70
CA LEU A 210 1.04 13.34 3.98
C LEU A 210 1.95 13.82 5.11
N HIS A 211 2.06 13.04 6.19
CA HIS A 211 3.01 13.35 7.27
C HIS A 211 4.47 13.36 6.80
N TYR A 212 4.86 12.44 5.91
CA TYR A 212 6.19 12.44 5.30
C TYR A 212 6.46 13.73 4.52
N LEU A 213 5.48 14.25 3.78
CA LEU A 213 5.60 15.51 3.05
C LEU A 213 5.70 16.71 4.00
N ASP A 214 4.94 16.72 5.10
CA ASP A 214 4.97 17.76 6.13
C ASP A 214 6.35 17.84 6.82
N GLU A 215 7.02 16.69 6.99
CA GLU A 215 8.37 16.59 7.54
C GLU A 215 9.48 16.88 6.51
N GLY A 216 9.11 17.38 5.32
CA GLY A 216 10.05 17.77 4.27
C GLY A 216 10.50 16.63 3.36
N GLY A 217 9.75 15.54 3.30
CA GLY A 217 9.98 14.45 2.36
C GLY A 217 9.75 14.86 0.91
N GLU A 218 10.47 14.24 -0.01
CA GLU A 218 10.33 14.50 -1.45
C GLU A 218 9.03 13.88 -1.99
N PRO A 219 8.18 14.65 -2.71
CA PRO A 219 6.95 14.13 -3.28
C PRO A 219 7.23 13.08 -4.37
N ILE A 220 6.33 12.10 -4.48
CA ILE A 220 6.37 11.12 -5.56
C ILE A 220 5.93 11.80 -6.86
N VAL A 221 6.75 11.69 -7.91
CA VAL A 221 6.44 12.28 -9.22
C VAL A 221 5.42 11.42 -9.95
N ARG A 222 4.28 12.00 -10.28
CA ARG A 222 3.18 11.32 -10.99
C ARG A 222 3.42 11.34 -12.51
N PRO A 223 3.05 10.26 -13.23
CA PRO A 223 3.20 10.20 -14.69
C PRO A 223 2.44 11.31 -15.44
N GLU A 224 1.29 11.72 -14.94
CA GLU A 224 0.44 12.76 -15.52
C GLU A 224 1.13 14.13 -15.51
N ILE A 225 1.81 14.48 -14.42
CA ILE A 225 2.58 15.73 -14.31
C ILE A 225 3.74 15.76 -15.31
N ILE A 226 4.36 14.60 -15.59
CA ILE A 226 5.43 14.49 -16.58
C ILE A 226 4.88 14.69 -18.00
N ALA A 227 3.68 14.17 -18.27
CA ALA A 227 3.04 14.32 -19.58
C ALA A 227 2.63 15.77 -19.85
N GLU A 228 2.03 16.46 -18.87
CA GLU A 228 1.69 17.89 -18.98
C GLU A 228 2.93 18.74 -19.21
N ARG A 229 4.01 18.52 -18.45
CA ARG A 229 5.27 19.27 -18.62
C ARG A 229 5.89 19.05 -20.00
N ARG A 230 5.80 17.84 -20.59
CA ARG A 230 6.30 17.58 -21.95
C ARG A 230 5.49 18.31 -23.01
N LEU A 231 4.18 18.43 -22.85
CA LEU A 231 3.33 19.18 -23.76
C LEU A 231 3.67 20.68 -23.73
N ASP A 232 3.90 21.22 -22.53
CA ASP A 232 4.30 22.62 -22.37
C ASP A 232 5.71 22.89 -22.99
N ASP A 233 6.66 21.97 -22.83
CA ASP A 233 8.00 22.09 -23.40
C ASP A 233 7.98 21.99 -24.95
N ASP A 234 7.13 21.11 -25.52
CA ASP A 234 7.00 20.96 -26.98
C ASP A 234 6.33 22.20 -27.62
N ASP A 235 5.42 22.89 -26.90
CA ASP A 235 4.80 24.13 -27.37
C ASP A 235 5.81 25.32 -27.41
N PHE A 236 6.82 25.31 -26.53
CA PHE A 236 7.88 26.34 -26.53
C PHE A 236 8.94 26.13 -27.64
N GLU A 237 9.24 24.89 -28.03
CA GLU A 237 10.25 24.64 -29.10
C GLU A 237 9.75 25.03 -30.51
N ASP A 238 8.45 25.01 -30.78
CA ASP A 238 7.90 25.37 -32.08
C ASP A 238 7.85 26.89 -32.34
N ASP A 239 7.86 27.71 -31.28
CA ASP A 239 7.81 29.19 -31.44
C ASP A 239 9.21 29.80 -31.66
N GLU A 240 10.29 29.08 -31.34
CA GLU A 240 11.67 29.56 -31.57
C GLU A 240 12.28 29.14 -32.90
N ARG A 241 11.59 28.39 -33.75
CA ARG A 241 12.09 28.11 -35.09
C ARG A 241 12.06 29.35 -35.95
N PRO A 242 13.19 29.95 -36.34
CA PRO A 242 13.22 31.13 -37.20
C PRO A 242 12.56 30.77 -38.54
N LYS A 243 11.46 31.47 -38.89
CA LYS A 243 10.81 31.37 -40.19
C LYS A 243 11.89 31.60 -41.27
N ARG A 244 12.42 30.50 -41.80
CA ARG A 244 13.33 30.57 -42.95
C ARG A 244 12.65 31.42 -44.05
N ALA A 245 13.19 32.60 -44.26
CA ALA A 245 12.78 33.49 -45.34
C ALA A 245 12.74 32.70 -46.66
N ARG A 246 11.55 32.55 -47.25
CA ARG A 246 11.39 32.10 -48.64
C ARG A 246 12.16 33.09 -49.51
N ARG A 247 13.32 32.68 -50.05
CA ARG A 247 13.88 33.34 -51.21
C ARG A 247 12.87 33.23 -52.35
N VAL A 248 12.39 34.34 -52.77
CA VAL A 248 11.69 34.52 -54.05
C VAL A 248 12.78 34.73 -55.07
N ASP A 249 13.00 33.78 -55.97
CA ASP A 249 13.73 33.95 -57.20
C ASP A 249 12.72 34.26 -58.32
#